data_ac860c74b553d8fcebf7431198c7d660
#
_entry.id   ac860c74b553d8fcebf7431198c7d660
#
_cell.length_a   1.000
_cell.length_b   1.000
_cell.length_c   1.000
_cell.angle_alpha   90.00
_cell.angle_beta   90.00
_cell.angle_gamma   90.00
#
_symmetry.space_group_name_H-M   'P 1'
#
loop_
_entity.id
_entity.type
_entity.pdbx_description
1 polymer ?
#
loop_
_entity_poly.entity_id
_entity_poly.type
_entity_poly.pdbx_seq_one_letter_code
_entity_poly.pdbx_strand_id
1 'polypeptide(L)'
;MWYAKMFFSEGREIFQYDSLGTQGVPDVQKEFPFLESLLAFQELDCAEVTPILQSITDNWSRFIAEDDRDALENFKRKLGRLASIHIYFRLLYVHCRYRQSAMYIQNDRGSAEDAQILDELRQLPEQLPRYQQQIQRFFELVLDVDSAGREPQAQAAKNYFHDSPKDPDLFCFHPIPLSFEPVEPGRCSPVLYSSSIRDMIDYSLRSCVERNITVRRCKNCGRWFPQTGRVSAEYCERPVPKGQQRCRDIGALKQWTLRQANNDAFKAYRKEYKRRFAWIKAGRITDQQFYDWSERARAEKDKCEQGLISQKELEVWLKESK
;
A
#
# COMPACT_ATOMS: atom_id res chain seq x y z
N MET A 1 24.57 -20.47 2.73
CA MET A 1 24.62 -19.38 1.71
C MET A 1 23.19 -18.93 1.46
N TRP A 2 22.92 -17.65 1.51
CA TRP A 2 21.55 -17.13 1.37
C TRP A 2 21.16 -17.06 -0.10
N TYR A 3 19.98 -17.53 -0.44
CA TYR A 3 19.40 -17.64 -1.78
C TYR A 3 18.34 -16.57 -2.06
N ALA A 4 18.01 -15.75 -1.06
CA ALA A 4 17.07 -14.64 -1.17
C ALA A 4 17.51 -13.47 -0.29
N LYS A 5 17.41 -12.26 -0.81
CA LYS A 5 17.68 -11.03 -0.07
C LYS A 5 16.79 -9.87 -0.52
N MET A 6 16.55 -8.94 0.38
CA MET A 6 15.79 -7.72 0.17
C MET A 6 16.58 -6.51 0.67
N PHE A 7 16.56 -5.41 -0.08
CA PHE A 7 17.17 -4.13 0.34
C PHE A 7 16.47 -2.94 -0.34
N PHE A 8 16.76 -1.74 0.18
CA PHE A 8 16.24 -0.50 -0.37
C PHE A 8 17.35 0.34 -0.99
N SER A 9 17.21 0.73 -2.24
CA SER A 9 18.10 1.65 -2.95
C SER A 9 17.32 2.60 -3.83
N GLU A 10 17.74 3.87 -3.92
CA GLU A 10 17.18 4.92 -4.80
C GLU A 10 15.65 5.06 -4.79
N GLY A 11 15.01 4.90 -3.63
CA GLY A 11 13.55 4.97 -3.50
C GLY A 11 12.83 3.75 -4.06
N ARG A 12 13.56 2.66 -4.27
CA ARG A 12 13.03 1.36 -4.71
C ARG A 12 13.30 0.30 -3.66
N GLU A 13 12.46 -0.71 -3.63
CA GLU A 13 12.71 -1.97 -2.93
C GLU A 13 13.17 -3.02 -3.94
N ILE A 14 14.22 -3.73 -3.61
CA ILE A 14 14.90 -4.67 -4.50
C ILE A 14 14.92 -6.04 -3.83
N PHE A 15 14.43 -7.03 -4.56
CA PHE A 15 14.45 -8.44 -4.18
C PHE A 15 15.37 -9.19 -5.13
N GLN A 16 16.35 -9.88 -4.57
CA GLN A 16 17.25 -10.76 -5.33
C GLN A 16 17.12 -12.17 -4.79
N TYR A 17 16.96 -13.16 -5.67
CA TYR A 17 16.80 -14.56 -5.27
C TYR A 17 17.28 -15.53 -6.37
N ASP A 18 17.55 -16.77 -5.98
CA ASP A 18 17.83 -17.89 -6.88
C ASP A 18 16.50 -18.45 -7.42
N SER A 19 16.28 -18.36 -8.73
CA SER A 19 15.04 -18.81 -9.40
C SER A 19 14.79 -20.31 -9.27
N LEU A 20 15.86 -21.09 -9.17
CA LEU A 20 15.81 -22.56 -9.09
C LEU A 20 15.76 -23.07 -7.64
N GLY A 21 16.15 -22.26 -6.64
CA GLY A 21 16.31 -22.69 -5.25
C GLY A 21 17.42 -23.73 -5.08
N THR A 22 18.54 -23.60 -5.78
CA THR A 22 19.61 -24.61 -5.88
C THR A 22 20.93 -24.19 -5.25
N GLN A 23 20.95 -23.33 -4.25
CA GLN A 23 22.16 -22.78 -3.62
C GLN A 23 23.02 -21.91 -4.52
N GLY A 24 22.50 -21.45 -5.65
CA GLY A 24 23.21 -20.58 -6.56
C GLY A 24 23.39 -19.16 -6.03
N VAL A 25 24.12 -18.38 -6.79
CA VAL A 25 24.08 -16.92 -6.64
C VAL A 25 22.72 -16.44 -7.13
N PRO A 26 22.07 -15.46 -6.45
CA PRO A 26 20.81 -14.92 -6.94
C PRO A 26 20.90 -14.52 -8.42
N ASP A 27 20.04 -15.10 -9.24
CA ASP A 27 19.99 -14.91 -10.70
C ASP A 27 18.79 -14.06 -11.15
N VAL A 28 17.87 -13.77 -10.22
CA VAL A 28 16.69 -12.94 -10.46
C VAL A 28 16.72 -11.72 -9.57
N GLN A 29 16.50 -10.55 -10.18
CA GLN A 29 16.25 -9.30 -9.49
C GLN A 29 14.84 -8.79 -9.84
N LYS A 30 14.07 -8.42 -8.82
CA LYS A 30 12.79 -7.74 -8.94
C LYS A 30 12.86 -6.41 -8.21
N GLU A 31 12.35 -5.38 -8.85
CA GLU A 31 12.35 -4.02 -8.33
C GLU A 31 10.93 -3.48 -8.27
N PHE A 32 10.61 -2.83 -7.17
CA PHE A 32 9.33 -2.18 -6.96
C PHE A 32 9.55 -0.74 -6.45
N PRO A 33 8.60 0.17 -6.61
CA PRO A 33 8.61 1.43 -5.87
C PRO A 33 8.71 1.18 -4.37
N PHE A 34 9.28 2.13 -3.63
CA PHE A 34 9.42 2.02 -2.18
C PHE A 34 8.08 1.65 -1.52
N LEU A 35 8.10 0.63 -0.68
CA LEU A 35 6.96 0.09 0.09
C LEU A 35 5.85 -0.59 -0.74
N GLU A 36 5.98 -0.73 -2.05
CA GLU A 36 4.91 -1.29 -2.89
C GLU A 36 4.59 -2.75 -2.54
N SER A 37 5.61 -3.56 -2.18
CA SER A 37 5.37 -4.95 -1.76
C SER A 37 4.55 -5.03 -0.47
N LEU A 38 4.87 -4.21 0.54
CA LEU A 38 4.10 -4.17 1.79
C LEU A 38 2.67 -3.68 1.57
N LEU A 39 2.48 -2.68 0.71
CA LEU A 39 1.14 -2.17 0.36
C LEU A 39 0.31 -3.21 -0.40
N ALA A 40 0.93 -3.94 -1.33
CA ALA A 40 0.28 -5.03 -2.04
C ALA A 40 -0.08 -6.19 -1.09
N PHE A 41 0.78 -6.49 -0.12
CA PHE A 41 0.50 -7.47 0.93
C PHE A 41 -0.68 -7.04 1.82
N GLN A 42 -0.76 -5.76 2.16
CA GLN A 42 -1.86 -5.20 2.94
C GLN A 42 -3.23 -5.33 2.21
N GLU A 43 -3.22 -5.32 0.88
CA GLU A 43 -4.43 -5.43 0.04
C GLU A 43 -4.72 -6.88 -0.40
N LEU A 44 -3.93 -7.87 0.04
CA LEU A 44 -4.06 -9.27 -0.35
C LEU A 44 -5.38 -9.86 0.16
N ASP A 45 -6.10 -10.58 -0.70
CA ASP A 45 -7.27 -11.35 -0.30
C ASP A 45 -6.84 -12.66 0.40
N CYS A 46 -6.85 -12.65 1.72
CA CYS A 46 -6.48 -13.82 2.53
C CYS A 46 -7.46 -14.99 2.32
N ALA A 47 -8.72 -14.75 1.96
CA ALA A 47 -9.68 -15.81 1.71
C ALA A 47 -9.33 -16.61 0.44
N GLU A 48 -8.76 -15.96 -0.58
CA GLU A 48 -8.26 -16.64 -1.77
C GLU A 48 -6.98 -17.45 -1.50
N VAL A 49 -6.10 -16.95 -0.63
CA VAL A 49 -4.79 -17.55 -0.34
C VAL A 49 -4.88 -18.73 0.63
N THR A 50 -5.77 -18.67 1.62
CA THR A 50 -5.90 -19.69 2.69
C THR A 50 -6.08 -21.12 2.17
N PRO A 51 -6.97 -21.43 1.20
CA PRO A 51 -7.11 -22.80 0.70
C PRO A 51 -5.86 -23.30 -0.03
N ILE A 52 -5.10 -22.40 -0.65
CA ILE A 52 -3.84 -22.76 -1.31
C ILE A 52 -2.80 -23.16 -0.27
N LEU A 53 -2.67 -22.38 0.81
CA LEU A 53 -1.75 -22.65 1.93
C LEU A 53 -2.08 -23.97 2.62
N GLN A 54 -3.34 -24.23 2.92
CA GLN A 54 -3.78 -25.50 3.50
C GLN A 54 -3.38 -26.68 2.63
N SER A 55 -3.66 -26.61 1.32
CA SER A 55 -3.25 -27.64 0.37
C SER A 55 -1.72 -27.82 0.28
N ILE A 56 -0.95 -26.74 0.39
CA ILE A 56 0.53 -26.79 0.42
C ILE A 56 0.98 -27.55 1.68
N THR A 57 0.43 -27.20 2.83
CA THR A 57 0.74 -27.82 4.13
C THR A 57 0.45 -29.30 4.14
N ASP A 58 -0.73 -29.73 3.66
CA ASP A 58 -1.13 -31.14 3.60
C ASP A 58 -0.20 -31.94 2.68
N ASN A 59 0.11 -31.41 1.50
CA ASN A 59 0.99 -32.11 0.56
C ASN A 59 2.44 -32.18 1.07
N TRP A 60 2.95 -31.14 1.73
CA TRP A 60 4.27 -31.18 2.35
C TRP A 60 4.33 -32.21 3.47
N SER A 61 3.31 -32.25 4.34
CA SER A 61 3.20 -33.24 5.43
C SER A 61 3.21 -34.68 4.91
N ARG A 62 2.43 -34.98 3.86
CA ARG A 62 2.38 -36.32 3.23
C ARG A 62 3.71 -36.70 2.60
N PHE A 63 4.34 -35.76 1.87
CA PHE A 63 5.65 -36.02 1.28
C PHE A 63 6.70 -36.33 2.36
N ILE A 64 6.73 -35.57 3.46
CA ILE A 64 7.70 -35.82 4.55
C ILE A 64 7.44 -37.16 5.23
N ALA A 65 6.19 -37.49 5.54
CA ALA A 65 5.83 -38.70 6.30
C ALA A 65 5.91 -39.99 5.45
N GLU A 66 5.43 -39.96 4.20
CA GLU A 66 5.12 -41.14 3.41
C GLU A 66 5.98 -41.28 2.13
N ASP A 67 6.87 -40.32 1.84
CA ASP A 67 7.59 -40.21 0.57
C ASP A 67 6.66 -40.15 -0.67
N ASP A 68 5.48 -39.56 -0.48
CA ASP A 68 4.48 -39.45 -1.52
C ASP A 68 4.94 -38.45 -2.61
N ARG A 69 5.38 -38.98 -3.74
CA ARG A 69 5.89 -38.17 -4.87
C ARG A 69 4.79 -37.37 -5.55
N ASP A 70 3.55 -37.84 -5.58
CA ASP A 70 2.43 -37.09 -6.13
C ASP A 70 2.09 -35.91 -5.22
N ALA A 71 2.16 -36.10 -3.90
CA ALA A 71 2.06 -35.00 -2.95
C ALA A 71 3.17 -33.97 -3.17
N LEU A 72 4.41 -34.37 -3.41
CA LEU A 72 5.50 -33.45 -3.70
C LEU A 72 5.25 -32.64 -4.98
N GLU A 73 4.79 -33.22 -6.06
CA GLU A 73 4.47 -32.51 -7.31
C GLU A 73 3.27 -31.54 -7.12
N ASN A 74 2.26 -31.96 -6.37
CA ASN A 74 1.15 -31.09 -5.98
C ASN A 74 1.61 -29.90 -5.12
N PHE A 75 2.49 -30.16 -4.15
CA PHE A 75 3.13 -29.12 -3.34
C PHE A 75 3.84 -28.09 -4.22
N LYS A 76 4.73 -28.51 -5.10
CA LYS A 76 5.47 -27.63 -6.02
C LYS A 76 4.54 -26.78 -6.88
N ARG A 77 3.49 -27.38 -7.45
CA ARG A 77 2.52 -26.71 -8.30
C ARG A 77 1.74 -25.64 -7.53
N LYS A 78 1.25 -25.99 -6.32
CA LYS A 78 0.48 -25.06 -5.48
C LYS A 78 1.35 -23.94 -4.94
N LEU A 79 2.58 -24.26 -4.51
CA LEU A 79 3.55 -23.27 -4.06
C LEU A 79 3.96 -22.33 -5.19
N GLY A 80 4.12 -22.83 -6.42
CA GLY A 80 4.37 -22.01 -7.61
C GLY A 80 3.22 -21.05 -7.92
N ARG A 81 1.95 -21.49 -7.75
CA ARG A 81 0.77 -20.63 -7.86
C ARG A 81 0.78 -19.54 -6.78
N LEU A 82 1.03 -19.89 -5.53
CA LEU A 82 1.13 -18.95 -4.43
C LEU A 82 2.22 -17.90 -4.69
N ALA A 83 3.39 -18.33 -5.18
CA ALA A 83 4.51 -17.47 -5.54
C ALA A 83 4.22 -16.47 -6.67
N SER A 84 3.18 -16.70 -7.48
CA SER A 84 2.75 -15.75 -8.52
C SER A 84 1.84 -14.64 -7.99
N ILE A 85 1.26 -14.82 -6.79
CA ILE A 85 0.33 -13.86 -6.19
C ILE A 85 1.10 -12.70 -5.57
N HIS A 86 2.19 -12.98 -4.84
CA HIS A 86 2.93 -11.94 -4.13
C HIS A 86 4.43 -12.26 -4.00
N ILE A 87 5.29 -11.22 -3.98
CA ILE A 87 6.75 -11.40 -3.90
C ILE A 87 7.17 -12.09 -2.59
N TYR A 88 6.51 -11.87 -1.46
CA TYR A 88 6.83 -12.55 -0.20
C TYR A 88 6.59 -14.06 -0.29
N PHE A 89 5.55 -14.48 -0.96
CA PHE A 89 5.34 -15.90 -1.25
C PHE A 89 6.33 -16.45 -2.29
N ARG A 90 6.89 -15.60 -3.15
CA ARG A 90 7.99 -16.00 -4.05
C ARG A 90 9.24 -16.34 -3.26
N LEU A 91 9.58 -15.57 -2.24
CA LEU A 91 10.74 -15.88 -1.40
C LEU A 91 10.50 -17.14 -0.55
N LEU A 92 9.30 -17.34 -0.03
CA LEU A 92 8.89 -18.59 0.62
C LEU A 92 9.02 -19.79 -0.35
N TYR A 93 8.59 -19.64 -1.60
CA TYR A 93 8.80 -20.65 -2.65
C TYR A 93 10.27 -21.00 -2.82
N VAL A 94 11.13 -20.00 -2.93
CA VAL A 94 12.58 -20.21 -3.09
C VAL A 94 13.15 -20.98 -1.90
N HIS A 95 12.75 -20.62 -0.68
CA HIS A 95 13.14 -21.33 0.55
C HIS A 95 12.74 -22.81 0.53
N CYS A 96 11.49 -23.11 0.26
CA CYS A 96 11.00 -24.48 0.19
C CYS A 96 11.70 -25.28 -0.92
N ARG A 97 11.98 -24.67 -2.06
CA ARG A 97 12.72 -25.32 -3.16
C ARG A 97 14.18 -25.60 -2.79
N TYR A 98 14.81 -24.64 -2.12
CA TYR A 98 16.16 -24.82 -1.59
C TYR A 98 16.20 -25.99 -0.60
N ARG A 99 15.28 -26.02 0.39
CA ARG A 99 15.20 -27.11 1.37
C ARG A 99 14.97 -28.46 0.68
N GLN A 100 14.04 -28.51 -0.28
CA GLN A 100 13.81 -29.73 -1.07
C GLN A 100 15.10 -30.23 -1.76
N SER A 101 15.89 -29.34 -2.36
CA SER A 101 17.16 -29.71 -2.98
C SER A 101 18.17 -30.24 -1.95
N ALA A 102 18.25 -29.59 -0.79
CA ALA A 102 19.11 -29.99 0.32
C ALA A 102 18.75 -31.39 0.84
N MET A 103 17.46 -31.72 0.99
CA MET A 103 17.02 -33.06 1.40
C MET A 103 17.58 -34.19 0.53
N TYR A 104 17.61 -34.00 -0.79
CA TYR A 104 18.15 -35.02 -1.69
C TYR A 104 19.67 -35.16 -1.60
N ILE A 105 20.38 -34.04 -1.34
CA ILE A 105 21.84 -34.03 -1.22
C ILE A 105 22.27 -34.62 0.14
N GLN A 106 21.57 -34.25 1.22
CA GLN A 106 21.91 -34.59 2.58
C GLN A 106 21.26 -35.90 3.07
N ASN A 107 20.27 -36.38 2.32
CA ASN A 107 19.45 -37.55 2.70
C ASN A 107 18.82 -37.42 4.11
N ASP A 108 18.33 -36.24 4.45
CA ASP A 108 17.87 -35.85 5.79
C ASP A 108 16.39 -35.48 5.87
N ARG A 109 15.56 -36.07 4.99
CA ARG A 109 14.11 -35.87 5.01
C ARG A 109 13.54 -36.15 6.39
N GLY A 110 12.61 -35.28 6.85
CA GLY A 110 12.01 -35.33 8.17
C GLY A 110 12.86 -34.69 9.26
N SER A 111 13.84 -33.88 8.89
CA SER A 111 14.68 -33.15 9.84
C SER A 111 13.88 -32.06 10.62
N ALA A 112 14.53 -31.47 11.61
CA ALA A 112 13.98 -30.33 12.35
C ALA A 112 13.64 -29.15 11.48
N GLU A 113 14.42 -28.90 10.39
CA GLU A 113 14.16 -27.83 9.41
C GLU A 113 12.87 -28.08 8.64
N ASP A 114 12.58 -29.33 8.26
CA ASP A 114 11.32 -29.68 7.59
C ASP A 114 10.11 -29.50 8.51
N ALA A 115 10.27 -29.84 9.79
CA ALA A 115 9.23 -29.61 10.80
C ALA A 115 8.97 -28.13 11.01
N GLN A 116 10.03 -27.30 11.05
CA GLN A 116 9.90 -25.85 11.16
C GLN A 116 9.15 -25.25 9.97
N ILE A 117 9.52 -25.63 8.74
CA ILE A 117 8.80 -25.17 7.52
C ILE A 117 7.32 -25.57 7.59
N LEU A 118 7.03 -26.79 8.03
CA LEU A 118 5.66 -27.29 8.17
C LEU A 118 4.86 -26.44 9.18
N ASP A 119 5.46 -26.11 10.30
CA ASP A 119 4.82 -25.30 11.34
C ASP A 119 4.59 -23.85 10.85
N GLU A 120 5.55 -23.26 10.16
CA GLU A 120 5.39 -21.95 9.52
C GLU A 120 4.22 -21.95 8.52
N LEU A 121 4.16 -22.95 7.61
CA LEU A 121 3.09 -23.08 6.64
C LEU A 121 1.70 -23.27 7.29
N ARG A 122 1.62 -24.03 8.38
CA ARG A 122 0.36 -24.25 9.14
C ARG A 122 -0.16 -22.98 9.79
N GLN A 123 0.73 -22.11 10.26
CA GLN A 123 0.36 -20.88 10.95
C GLN A 123 -0.01 -19.75 10.01
N LEU A 124 0.50 -19.74 8.76
CA LEU A 124 0.28 -18.66 7.81
C LEU A 124 -1.19 -18.28 7.58
N PRO A 125 -2.17 -19.21 7.44
CA PRO A 125 -3.58 -18.86 7.25
C PRO A 125 -4.15 -17.96 8.36
N GLU A 126 -3.71 -18.14 9.61
CA GLU A 126 -4.13 -17.33 10.74
C GLU A 126 -3.27 -16.06 10.89
N GLN A 127 -1.99 -16.15 10.55
CA GLN A 127 -1.05 -15.03 10.68
C GLN A 127 -1.26 -13.96 9.62
N LEU A 128 -1.63 -14.30 8.38
CA LEU A 128 -1.75 -13.32 7.30
C LEU A 128 -2.77 -12.21 7.60
N PRO A 129 -4.02 -12.51 8.02
CA PRO A 129 -4.96 -11.46 8.40
C PRO A 129 -4.48 -10.64 9.60
N ARG A 130 -3.81 -11.29 10.56
CA ARG A 130 -3.24 -10.61 11.73
C ARG A 130 -2.13 -9.64 11.33
N TYR A 131 -1.23 -10.04 10.42
CA TYR A 131 -0.20 -9.13 9.90
C TYR A 131 -0.83 -7.93 9.18
N GLN A 132 -1.86 -8.14 8.37
CA GLN A 132 -2.59 -7.04 7.71
C GLN A 132 -3.19 -6.07 8.72
N GLN A 133 -3.83 -6.57 9.78
CA GLN A 133 -4.37 -5.75 10.86
C GLN A 133 -3.24 -4.96 11.57
N GLN A 134 -2.13 -5.62 11.90
CA GLN A 134 -0.99 -5.00 12.56
C GLN A 134 -0.31 -3.93 11.68
N ILE A 135 -0.16 -4.17 10.38
CA ILE A 135 0.36 -3.20 9.42
C ILE A 135 -0.57 -1.98 9.33
N GLN A 136 -1.88 -2.21 9.21
CA GLN A 136 -2.85 -1.13 9.17
C GLN A 136 -2.77 -0.27 10.44
N ARG A 137 -2.72 -0.91 11.61
CA ARG A 137 -2.61 -0.23 12.89
C ARG A 137 -1.31 0.57 13.01
N PHE A 138 -0.22 0.02 12.49
CA PHE A 138 1.06 0.71 12.43
C PHE A 138 1.00 1.94 11.51
N PHE A 139 0.37 1.83 10.35
CA PHE A 139 0.16 2.98 9.48
C PHE A 139 -0.63 4.09 10.19
N GLU A 140 -1.72 3.75 10.86
CA GLU A 140 -2.60 4.72 11.53
C GLU A 140 -1.94 5.42 12.74
N LEU A 141 -1.14 4.70 13.52
CA LEU A 141 -0.58 5.22 14.77
C LEU A 141 0.83 5.78 14.66
N VAL A 142 1.60 5.30 13.67
CA VAL A 142 3.02 5.63 13.55
C VAL A 142 3.34 6.40 12.28
N LEU A 143 2.78 6.03 11.14
CA LEU A 143 3.16 6.58 9.84
C LEU A 143 2.18 7.62 9.27
N ASP A 144 0.87 7.53 9.54
CA ASP A 144 -0.13 8.53 9.12
C ASP A 144 -0.17 9.66 10.14
N VAL A 145 0.90 10.44 10.15
CA VAL A 145 1.02 11.58 11.06
C VAL A 145 0.65 12.87 10.32
N ASP A 146 -0.45 13.49 10.75
CA ASP A 146 -0.81 14.81 10.25
C ASP A 146 0.28 15.83 10.60
N SER A 147 0.92 16.28 9.60
CA SER A 147 1.81 17.41 9.28
C SER A 147 2.29 18.40 10.37
N ALA A 148 1.90 18.30 11.62
CA ALA A 148 2.32 19.26 12.66
C ALA A 148 3.50 18.73 13.50
N GLY A 149 4.66 18.55 12.90
CA GLY A 149 5.91 18.25 13.64
C GLY A 149 5.97 16.85 14.28
N ARG A 150 5.17 15.90 13.81
CA ARG A 150 5.17 14.51 14.27
C ARG A 150 5.88 13.65 13.24
N GLU A 151 7.12 13.33 13.51
CA GLU A 151 7.89 12.41 12.67
C GLU A 151 7.59 10.95 13.02
N PRO A 152 7.62 10.00 12.04
CA PRO A 152 7.48 8.57 12.30
C PRO A 152 8.35 8.03 13.42
N GLN A 153 9.61 8.48 13.54
CA GLN A 153 10.50 8.11 14.65
C GLN A 153 9.94 8.53 16.01
N ALA A 154 9.45 9.76 16.14
CA ALA A 154 8.85 10.25 17.38
C ALA A 154 7.57 9.50 17.75
N GLN A 155 6.74 9.14 16.75
CA GLN A 155 5.55 8.34 16.96
C GLN A 155 5.89 6.89 17.32
N ALA A 156 6.89 6.29 16.70
CA ALA A 156 7.39 4.97 17.08
C ALA A 156 7.86 4.97 18.52
N ALA A 157 8.74 5.91 18.92
CA ALA A 157 9.22 6.07 20.29
C ALA A 157 8.08 6.24 21.31
N LYS A 158 7.00 6.94 20.94
CA LYS A 158 5.82 7.12 21.79
C LYS A 158 5.02 5.82 21.97
N ASN A 159 4.88 5.02 20.90
CA ASN A 159 4.03 3.83 20.88
C ASN A 159 4.73 2.56 21.36
N TYR A 160 6.07 2.53 21.35
CA TYR A 160 6.85 1.41 21.87
C TYR A 160 7.46 1.76 23.25
N PHE A 161 7.43 0.81 24.15
CA PHE A 161 8.02 0.92 25.48
C PHE A 161 8.77 -0.38 25.83
N HIS A 162 10.06 -0.28 26.12
CA HIS A 162 10.94 -1.44 26.34
C HIS A 162 10.79 -2.49 25.22
N ASP A 163 10.94 -2.07 23.98
CA ASP A 163 10.85 -2.91 22.76
C ASP A 163 9.50 -3.59 22.52
N SER A 164 8.49 -3.25 23.32
CA SER A 164 7.13 -3.78 23.17
C SER A 164 6.14 -2.66 22.79
N PRO A 165 5.18 -2.91 21.90
CA PRO A 165 4.16 -1.91 21.59
C PRO A 165 3.19 -1.73 22.77
N LYS A 166 2.76 -0.47 22.98
CA LYS A 166 1.70 -0.15 23.96
C LYS A 166 0.33 -0.68 23.53
N ASP A 167 0.09 -0.73 22.23
CA ASP A 167 -1.11 -1.29 21.63
C ASP A 167 -0.81 -2.74 21.22
N PRO A 168 -1.55 -3.75 21.73
CA PRO A 168 -1.32 -5.16 21.42
C PRO A 168 -1.55 -5.51 19.94
N ASP A 169 -2.30 -4.68 19.21
CA ASP A 169 -2.56 -4.84 17.78
C ASP A 169 -1.51 -4.15 16.90
N LEU A 170 -0.54 -3.46 17.48
CA LEU A 170 0.63 -2.95 16.75
C LEU A 170 1.59 -4.08 16.38
N PHE A 171 2.25 -3.93 15.24
CA PHE A 171 3.31 -4.86 14.83
C PHE A 171 4.45 -4.88 15.87
N CYS A 172 4.78 -6.06 16.36
CA CYS A 172 5.89 -6.24 17.32
C CYS A 172 7.19 -6.48 16.56
N PHE A 173 8.11 -5.52 16.62
CA PHE A 173 9.46 -5.67 16.06
C PHE A 173 10.24 -6.77 16.76
N HIS A 174 11.10 -7.45 16.01
CA HIS A 174 11.93 -8.54 16.51
C HIS A 174 13.32 -8.48 15.84
N PRO A 175 14.32 -9.20 16.37
CA PRO A 175 15.61 -9.31 15.71
C PRO A 175 15.46 -9.93 14.31
N ILE A 176 16.01 -9.26 13.29
CA ILE A 176 16.00 -9.72 11.90
C ILE A 176 17.45 -9.87 11.39
N PRO A 177 17.74 -10.81 10.47
CA PRO A 177 19.08 -11.05 9.95
C PRO A 177 19.47 -9.99 8.92
N LEU A 178 20.11 -8.91 9.38
CA LEU A 178 20.61 -7.84 8.52
C LEU A 178 22.13 -7.94 8.35
N SER A 179 22.59 -7.76 7.13
CA SER A 179 23.97 -7.45 6.77
C SER A 179 24.07 -6.01 6.30
N PHE A 180 25.28 -5.46 6.22
CA PHE A 180 25.53 -4.15 5.62
C PHE A 180 26.51 -4.32 4.47
N GLU A 181 26.05 -4.16 3.24
CA GLU A 181 26.77 -4.54 2.03
C GLU A 181 26.77 -3.45 0.98
N PRO A 182 27.80 -3.46 0.09
CA PRO A 182 27.74 -2.69 -1.13
C PRO A 182 26.63 -3.24 -2.04
N VAL A 183 25.62 -2.44 -2.33
CA VAL A 183 24.50 -2.78 -3.19
C VAL A 183 24.61 -2.17 -4.58
N GLU A 184 25.39 -1.10 -4.69
CA GLU A 184 25.69 -0.35 -5.92
C GLU A 184 27.11 0.24 -5.82
N PRO A 185 27.71 0.64 -6.92
CA PRO A 185 29.00 1.32 -6.90
C PRO A 185 29.00 2.55 -5.98
N GLY A 186 29.84 2.53 -4.94
CA GLY A 186 29.95 3.62 -3.98
C GLY A 186 28.83 3.70 -2.94
N ARG A 187 27.92 2.71 -2.86
CA ARG A 187 26.79 2.72 -1.93
C ARG A 187 26.65 1.43 -1.16
N CYS A 188 26.63 1.52 0.16
CA CYS A 188 26.26 0.41 1.05
C CYS A 188 24.84 0.62 1.62
N SER A 189 24.13 -0.48 1.85
CA SER A 189 22.80 -0.49 2.45
C SER A 189 22.64 -1.67 3.41
N PRO A 190 21.77 -1.58 4.41
CA PRO A 190 21.29 -2.76 5.11
C PRO A 190 20.61 -3.71 4.12
N VAL A 191 20.90 -4.99 4.24
CA VAL A 191 20.37 -6.07 3.38
C VAL A 191 19.77 -7.11 4.27
N LEU A 192 18.47 -7.39 4.08
CA LEU A 192 17.77 -8.46 4.78
C LEU A 192 18.00 -9.79 4.05
N TYR A 193 18.44 -10.80 4.79
CA TYR A 193 18.61 -12.18 4.33
C TYR A 193 17.54 -13.06 4.97
N SER A 194 16.35 -13.07 4.40
CA SER A 194 15.24 -13.85 4.93
C SER A 194 14.23 -14.22 3.84
N SER A 195 13.51 -15.32 4.08
CA SER A 195 12.30 -15.71 3.36
C SER A 195 11.05 -15.62 4.23
N SER A 196 11.20 -15.21 5.50
CA SER A 196 10.09 -15.03 6.43
C SER A 196 9.27 -13.79 6.06
N ILE A 197 7.96 -13.96 5.92
CA ILE A 197 7.02 -12.87 5.67
C ILE A 197 7.08 -11.83 6.80
N ARG A 198 7.20 -12.30 8.04
CA ARG A 198 7.30 -11.43 9.22
C ARG A 198 8.54 -10.53 9.17
N ASP A 199 9.69 -11.09 8.76
CA ASP A 199 10.95 -10.34 8.66
C ASP A 199 10.86 -9.27 7.57
N MET A 200 10.24 -9.60 6.42
CA MET A 200 10.05 -8.63 5.33
C MET A 200 9.11 -7.48 5.73
N ILE A 201 8.05 -7.76 6.49
CA ILE A 201 7.17 -6.75 7.08
C ILE A 201 7.96 -5.87 8.05
N ASP A 202 8.69 -6.49 8.99
CA ASP A 202 9.52 -5.79 9.98
C ASP A 202 10.50 -4.84 9.31
N TYR A 203 11.27 -5.33 8.34
CA TYR A 203 12.27 -4.55 7.63
C TYR A 203 11.65 -3.37 6.85
N SER A 204 10.49 -3.58 6.23
CA SER A 204 9.76 -2.53 5.51
C SER A 204 9.26 -1.44 6.47
N LEU A 205 8.67 -1.81 7.60
CA LEU A 205 8.18 -0.86 8.61
C LEU A 205 9.32 -0.09 9.28
N ARG A 206 10.43 -0.78 9.65
CA ARG A 206 11.65 -0.12 10.16
C ARG A 206 12.19 0.90 9.18
N SER A 207 12.28 0.53 7.89
CA SER A 207 12.79 1.44 6.86
C SER A 207 11.94 2.70 6.70
N CYS A 208 10.62 2.62 6.91
CA CYS A 208 9.77 3.82 6.96
C CYS A 208 10.11 4.70 8.16
N VAL A 209 10.26 4.13 9.35
CA VAL A 209 10.60 4.86 10.58
C VAL A 209 11.98 5.51 10.48
N GLU A 210 13.01 4.74 10.09
CA GLU A 210 14.38 5.22 9.96
C GLU A 210 14.53 6.38 8.96
N ARG A 211 13.75 6.35 7.88
CA ARG A 211 13.78 7.38 6.83
C ARG A 211 12.76 8.50 7.04
N ASN A 212 12.01 8.48 8.14
CA ASN A 212 10.92 9.40 8.42
C ASN A 212 9.88 9.50 7.27
N ILE A 213 9.61 8.37 6.58
CA ILE A 213 8.64 8.33 5.48
C ILE A 213 7.25 8.12 6.06
N THR A 214 6.38 9.09 5.84
CA THR A 214 4.96 9.01 6.18
C THR A 214 4.17 8.23 5.12
N VAL A 215 3.08 7.62 5.57
CA VAL A 215 2.15 6.86 4.70
C VAL A 215 0.76 7.43 4.88
N ARG A 216 0.04 7.70 3.79
CA ARG A 216 -1.31 8.30 3.84
C ARG A 216 -2.33 7.55 2.99
N ARG A 217 -3.61 7.72 3.32
CA ARG A 217 -4.70 7.27 2.44
C ARG A 217 -4.93 8.27 1.31
N CYS A 218 -4.88 7.80 0.09
CA CYS A 218 -5.18 8.61 -1.10
C CYS A 218 -6.63 9.08 -1.07
N LYS A 219 -6.89 10.38 -1.16
CA LYS A 219 -8.25 10.97 -1.16
C LYS A 219 -9.10 10.57 -2.37
N ASN A 220 -8.49 10.03 -3.45
CA ASN A 220 -9.24 9.57 -4.62
C ASN A 220 -9.59 8.09 -4.58
N CYS A 221 -8.63 7.20 -4.26
CA CYS A 221 -8.84 5.76 -4.30
C CYS A 221 -8.92 5.07 -2.93
N GLY A 222 -8.67 5.80 -1.83
CA GLY A 222 -8.71 5.27 -0.46
C GLY A 222 -7.53 4.38 -0.05
N ARG A 223 -6.65 4.00 -0.97
CA ARG A 223 -5.51 3.12 -0.71
C ARG A 223 -4.36 3.85 -0.04
N TRP A 224 -3.59 3.14 0.75
CA TRP A 224 -2.37 3.65 1.35
C TRP A 224 -1.28 3.92 0.31
N PHE A 225 -0.47 4.96 0.53
CA PHE A 225 0.70 5.27 -0.30
C PHE A 225 1.77 5.99 0.51
N PRO A 226 3.08 5.75 0.26
CA PRO A 226 4.17 6.43 0.94
C PRO A 226 4.37 7.84 0.37
N GLN A 227 4.67 8.79 1.22
CA GLN A 227 5.00 10.17 0.83
C GLN A 227 6.51 10.31 0.61
N THR A 228 7.03 9.66 -0.42
CA THR A 228 8.47 9.68 -0.75
C THR A 228 8.94 10.95 -1.46
N GLY A 229 8.03 11.77 -1.93
CA GLY A 229 8.33 13.03 -2.61
C GLY A 229 7.83 14.22 -1.81
N ARG A 230 6.61 14.69 -2.08
CA ARG A 230 6.02 15.85 -1.41
C ARG A 230 5.28 15.40 -0.14
N VAL A 231 5.72 15.85 1.04
CA VAL A 231 5.09 15.51 2.34
C VAL A 231 3.60 15.92 2.41
N SER A 232 3.18 16.92 1.65
CA SER A 232 1.77 17.35 1.57
C SER A 232 0.95 16.62 0.49
N ALA A 233 1.47 15.54 -0.11
CA ALA A 233 0.75 14.82 -1.15
C ALA A 233 -0.52 14.15 -0.57
N GLU A 234 -1.68 14.45 -1.17
CA GLU A 234 -2.98 13.89 -0.78
C GLU A 234 -3.46 12.78 -1.73
N TYR A 235 -2.78 12.58 -2.84
CA TYR A 235 -3.14 11.65 -3.90
C TYR A 235 -1.94 10.83 -4.34
N CYS A 236 -2.14 9.54 -4.53
CA CYS A 236 -1.11 8.63 -5.01
C CYS A 236 -0.89 8.75 -6.54
N GLU A 237 0.17 8.10 -7.02
CA GLU A 237 0.51 8.05 -8.44
C GLU A 237 -0.11 6.85 -9.20
N ARG A 238 -0.93 6.02 -8.54
CA ARG A 238 -1.56 4.86 -9.17
C ARG A 238 -2.48 5.27 -10.31
N PRO A 239 -2.49 4.49 -11.41
CA PRO A 239 -3.43 4.72 -12.51
C PRO A 239 -4.87 4.52 -12.02
N VAL A 240 -5.78 5.31 -12.58
CA VAL A 240 -7.22 5.17 -12.32
C VAL A 240 -7.79 4.11 -13.24
N PRO A 241 -8.68 3.22 -12.75
CA PRO A 241 -9.37 2.27 -13.61
C PRO A 241 -10.02 2.97 -14.81
N LYS A 242 -9.81 2.44 -16.02
CA LYS A 242 -10.33 2.96 -17.30
C LYS A 242 -9.68 4.24 -17.86
N GLY A 243 -8.49 4.65 -17.39
CA GLY A 243 -7.80 5.82 -17.94
C GLY A 243 -6.27 5.73 -17.86
N GLN A 244 -5.57 6.58 -18.61
CA GLN A 244 -4.11 6.78 -18.49
C GLN A 244 -3.75 7.77 -17.36
N GLN A 245 -4.75 8.42 -16.77
CA GLN A 245 -4.58 9.41 -15.70
C GLN A 245 -4.30 8.74 -14.35
N ARG A 246 -3.52 9.41 -13.52
CA ARG A 246 -3.20 8.97 -12.16
C ARG A 246 -4.13 9.63 -11.14
N CYS A 247 -4.22 9.06 -9.94
CA CYS A 247 -4.99 9.65 -8.85
C CYS A 247 -4.62 11.11 -8.58
N ARG A 248 -3.34 11.47 -8.65
CA ARG A 248 -2.88 12.85 -8.46
C ARG A 248 -3.39 13.82 -9.53
N ASP A 249 -3.57 13.34 -10.76
CA ASP A 249 -3.96 14.20 -11.90
C ASP A 249 -5.44 14.57 -11.85
N ILE A 250 -6.29 13.66 -11.36
CA ILE A 250 -7.75 13.84 -11.36
C ILE A 250 -8.35 14.00 -9.97
N GLY A 251 -7.63 13.63 -8.91
CA GLY A 251 -8.17 13.55 -7.55
C GLY A 251 -8.68 14.90 -7.05
N ALA A 252 -7.92 15.97 -7.24
CA ALA A 252 -8.31 17.32 -6.83
C ALA A 252 -9.57 17.79 -7.58
N LEU A 253 -9.64 17.59 -8.90
CA LEU A 253 -10.79 17.96 -9.70
C LEU A 253 -12.03 17.14 -9.31
N LYS A 254 -11.89 15.84 -9.09
CA LYS A 254 -12.99 14.97 -8.66
C LYS A 254 -13.53 15.38 -7.29
N GLN A 255 -12.66 15.64 -6.32
CA GLN A 255 -13.06 16.12 -4.99
C GLN A 255 -13.73 17.49 -5.06
N TRP A 256 -13.19 18.39 -5.86
CA TRP A 256 -13.83 19.69 -6.11
C TRP A 256 -15.23 19.49 -6.70
N THR A 257 -15.39 18.65 -7.72
CA THR A 257 -16.68 18.35 -8.36
C THR A 257 -17.68 17.73 -7.35
N LEU A 258 -17.23 16.80 -6.49
CA LEU A 258 -18.08 16.20 -5.46
C LEU A 258 -18.52 17.24 -4.42
N ARG A 259 -17.62 18.12 -3.95
CA ARG A 259 -17.99 19.23 -3.06
C ARG A 259 -19.02 20.16 -3.70
N GLN A 260 -18.81 20.48 -4.98
CA GLN A 260 -19.76 21.34 -5.71
C GLN A 260 -21.12 20.65 -5.97
N ALA A 261 -21.11 19.31 -6.16
CA ALA A 261 -22.35 18.55 -6.32
C ALA A 261 -23.23 18.55 -5.05
N ASN A 262 -22.63 18.71 -3.87
CA ASN A 262 -23.34 18.80 -2.58
C ASN A 262 -23.56 20.25 -2.11
N ASN A 263 -23.16 21.26 -2.92
CA ASN A 263 -23.28 22.66 -2.61
C ASN A 263 -24.49 23.26 -3.35
N ASP A 264 -25.60 23.43 -2.65
CA ASP A 264 -26.83 23.93 -3.28
C ASP A 264 -26.72 25.40 -3.68
N ALA A 265 -25.96 26.21 -2.96
CA ALA A 265 -25.66 27.60 -3.33
C ALA A 265 -24.91 27.67 -4.69
N PHE A 266 -23.91 26.80 -4.87
CA PHE A 266 -23.19 26.69 -6.13
C PHE A 266 -24.09 26.20 -7.28
N LYS A 267 -24.97 25.23 -7.03
CA LYS A 267 -25.92 24.74 -8.05
C LYS A 267 -26.86 25.87 -8.51
N ALA A 268 -27.44 26.62 -7.56
CA ALA A 268 -28.30 27.76 -7.87
C ALA A 268 -27.56 28.82 -8.68
N TYR A 269 -26.36 29.22 -8.23
CA TYR A 269 -25.49 30.15 -8.96
C TYR A 269 -25.21 29.67 -10.37
N ARG A 270 -24.76 28.42 -10.55
CA ARG A 270 -24.38 27.87 -11.85
C ARG A 270 -25.56 27.76 -12.84
N LYS A 271 -26.75 27.44 -12.31
CA LYS A 271 -27.99 27.42 -13.10
C LYS A 271 -28.28 28.78 -13.67
N GLU A 272 -28.23 29.82 -12.85
CA GLU A 272 -28.50 31.20 -13.24
C GLU A 272 -27.41 31.76 -14.14
N TYR A 273 -26.13 31.48 -13.86
CA TYR A 273 -25.00 31.84 -14.69
C TYR A 273 -25.17 31.34 -16.12
N LYS A 274 -25.52 30.05 -16.31
CA LYS A 274 -25.76 29.47 -17.65
C LYS A 274 -26.94 30.14 -18.35
N ARG A 275 -27.99 30.45 -17.62
CA ARG A 275 -29.19 31.13 -18.17
C ARG A 275 -28.82 32.50 -18.71
N ARG A 276 -28.08 33.29 -17.95
CA ARG A 276 -27.70 34.66 -18.35
C ARG A 276 -26.62 34.67 -19.41
N PHE A 277 -25.70 33.72 -19.39
CA PHE A 277 -24.74 33.55 -20.46
C PHE A 277 -25.42 33.30 -21.84
N ALA A 278 -26.50 32.52 -21.82
CA ALA A 278 -27.30 32.37 -23.06
C ALA A 278 -28.00 33.63 -23.50
N TRP A 279 -28.28 34.58 -22.59
CA TRP A 279 -28.84 35.89 -22.95
C TRP A 279 -27.86 36.79 -23.71
N ILE A 280 -26.58 36.68 -23.52
CA ILE A 280 -25.56 37.35 -24.34
C ILE A 280 -25.72 36.94 -25.81
N LYS A 281 -25.76 35.63 -26.06
CA LYS A 281 -25.94 35.07 -27.40
C LYS A 281 -27.27 35.50 -28.05
N ALA A 282 -28.29 35.74 -27.24
CA ALA A 282 -29.60 36.19 -27.66
C ALA A 282 -29.71 37.73 -27.76
N GLY A 283 -28.64 38.50 -27.53
CA GLY A 283 -28.62 39.95 -27.56
C GLY A 283 -29.46 40.66 -26.49
N ARG A 284 -29.82 39.95 -25.39
CA ARG A 284 -30.67 40.48 -24.31
C ARG A 284 -29.90 41.30 -23.28
N ILE A 285 -28.61 40.98 -23.11
CA ILE A 285 -27.68 41.69 -22.23
C ILE A 285 -26.33 41.82 -22.92
N THR A 286 -25.55 42.83 -22.53
CA THR A 286 -24.15 42.97 -23.00
C THR A 286 -23.21 42.10 -22.20
N ASP A 287 -22.01 41.83 -22.75
CA ASP A 287 -20.95 41.13 -22.06
C ASP A 287 -20.59 41.84 -20.76
N GLN A 288 -20.48 43.15 -20.74
CA GLN A 288 -20.15 43.91 -19.55
C GLN A 288 -21.22 43.74 -18.45
N GLN A 289 -22.50 43.85 -18.80
CA GLN A 289 -23.60 43.61 -17.84
C GLN A 289 -23.56 42.20 -17.26
N PHE A 290 -23.21 41.22 -18.05
CA PHE A 290 -23.05 39.86 -17.58
C PHE A 290 -21.88 39.72 -16.60
N TYR A 291 -20.71 40.28 -16.91
CA TYR A 291 -19.56 40.20 -16.04
C TYR A 291 -19.79 40.92 -14.71
N ASP A 292 -20.36 42.11 -14.72
CA ASP A 292 -20.71 42.88 -13.52
C ASP A 292 -21.71 42.11 -12.63
N TRP A 293 -22.71 41.49 -13.24
CA TRP A 293 -23.65 40.64 -12.53
C TRP A 293 -22.95 39.39 -11.97
N SER A 294 -22.11 38.73 -12.75
CA SER A 294 -21.40 37.50 -12.37
C SER A 294 -20.51 37.72 -11.18
N GLU A 295 -19.84 38.85 -11.07
CA GLU A 295 -19.01 39.21 -9.93
C GLU A 295 -19.84 39.38 -8.65
N ARG A 296 -20.92 40.13 -8.72
CA ARG A 296 -21.88 40.30 -7.61
C ARG A 296 -22.52 38.95 -7.17
N ALA A 297 -22.92 38.13 -8.15
CA ALA A 297 -23.55 36.85 -7.90
C ALA A 297 -22.57 35.88 -7.23
N ARG A 298 -21.28 35.97 -7.55
CA ARG A 298 -20.23 35.20 -6.88
C ARG A 298 -20.09 35.62 -5.41
N ALA A 299 -20.08 36.93 -5.15
CA ALA A 299 -20.00 37.45 -3.78
C ALA A 299 -21.20 36.99 -2.92
N GLU A 300 -22.44 37.03 -3.47
CA GLU A 300 -23.63 36.56 -2.75
C GLU A 300 -23.62 35.04 -2.52
N LYS A 301 -23.14 34.26 -3.51
CA LYS A 301 -22.93 32.82 -3.32
C LYS A 301 -21.94 32.55 -2.17
N ASP A 302 -20.83 33.29 -2.12
CA ASP A 302 -19.82 33.13 -1.05
C ASP A 302 -20.40 33.49 0.33
N LYS A 303 -21.25 34.51 0.44
CA LYS A 303 -22.00 34.80 1.69
C LYS A 303 -22.91 33.64 2.11
N CYS A 304 -23.60 33.01 1.15
CA CYS A 304 -24.44 31.85 1.45
C CYS A 304 -23.60 30.63 1.91
N GLU A 305 -22.48 30.40 1.28
CA GLU A 305 -21.55 29.33 1.68
C GLU A 305 -20.94 29.56 3.07
N GLN A 306 -20.80 30.81 3.50
CA GLN A 306 -20.39 31.22 4.84
C GLN A 306 -21.52 31.22 5.87
N GLY A 307 -22.77 30.96 5.45
CA GLY A 307 -23.95 30.98 6.33
C GLY A 307 -24.46 32.39 6.70
N LEU A 308 -23.98 33.44 6.01
CA LEU A 308 -24.40 34.84 6.24
C LEU A 308 -25.77 35.13 5.64
N ILE A 309 -26.18 34.42 4.61
CA ILE A 309 -27.50 34.45 4.01
C ILE A 309 -28.01 33.02 3.79
N SER A 310 -29.33 32.86 3.81
CA SER A 310 -29.96 31.56 3.56
C SER A 310 -29.96 31.20 2.06
N GLN A 311 -30.11 29.91 1.76
CA GLN A 311 -30.25 29.39 0.38
C GLN A 311 -31.43 30.08 -0.35
N LYS A 312 -32.52 30.32 0.32
CA LYS A 312 -33.72 30.98 -0.26
C LYS A 312 -33.43 32.43 -0.63
N GLU A 313 -32.74 33.17 0.22
CA GLU A 313 -32.35 34.56 -0.05
C GLU A 313 -31.40 34.62 -1.25
N LEU A 314 -30.43 33.72 -1.36
CA LEU A 314 -29.57 33.63 -2.53
C LEU A 314 -30.37 33.38 -3.81
N GLU A 315 -31.30 32.42 -3.81
CA GLU A 315 -32.11 32.10 -4.98
C GLU A 315 -33.01 33.27 -5.45
N VAL A 316 -33.57 34.01 -4.49
CA VAL A 316 -34.34 35.23 -4.80
C VAL A 316 -33.44 36.29 -5.41
N TRP A 317 -32.29 36.54 -4.77
CA TRP A 317 -31.32 37.53 -5.27
C TRP A 317 -30.84 37.21 -6.69
N LEU A 318 -30.47 35.93 -6.96
CA LEU A 318 -30.03 35.49 -8.27
C LEU A 318 -31.06 35.71 -9.39
N LYS A 319 -32.36 35.60 -9.09
CA LYS A 319 -33.46 35.77 -10.04
C LYS A 319 -33.79 37.26 -10.29
N GLU A 320 -33.73 38.07 -9.25
CA GLU A 320 -34.20 39.46 -9.27
C GLU A 320 -33.09 40.49 -9.59
N SER A 321 -31.82 40.15 -9.34
CA SER A 321 -30.69 41.02 -9.65
C SER A 321 -30.57 41.26 -11.15
N LYS A 322 -30.46 42.53 -11.54
CA LYS A 322 -30.24 42.95 -12.92
C LYS A 322 -28.76 43.14 -13.21
#